data_20e13be05f962c29929a68e564b5435a
#
_entry.id   20e13be05f962c29929a68e564b5435a
#
_cell.length_a   1.000
_cell.length_b   1.000
_cell.length_c   1.000
_cell.angle_alpha   90.00
_cell.angle_beta   90.00
_cell.angle_gamma   90.00
#
_symmetry.space_group_name_H-M   'P 1'
#
loop_
_entity.id
_entity.type
_entity.pdbx_description
1 polymer ?
#
loop_
_entity_poly.entity_id
_entity_poly.type
_entity_poly.pdbx_seq_one_letter_code
_entity_poly.pdbx_strand_id
1 'polypeptide(L)'
;ALSFDYPNPKIEAEILINETGIQTDIAQKLVTIGTKIRNLTELGLTETVSTRLLIDAAKLIHNGLPKRLAVHVAVVEPLTDEQETIQALKDLCDLMI
;
A
#
# COMPACT_ATOMS: atom_id res chain seq x y z
N ALA A 1 13.62 -20.31 -2.80
CA ALA A 1 12.90 -19.19 -2.22
C ALA A 1 11.85 -18.69 -3.19
N LEU A 2 10.66 -18.51 -2.70
CA LEU A 2 9.59 -17.96 -3.51
C LEU A 2 9.76 -16.45 -3.55
N SER A 3 10.07 -15.93 -4.72
CA SER A 3 10.05 -14.50 -4.92
C SER A 3 8.77 -14.15 -5.66
N PHE A 4 8.03 -13.17 -5.15
CA PHE A 4 6.87 -12.66 -5.84
C PHE A 4 7.35 -11.62 -6.85
N ASP A 5 6.95 -11.79 -8.11
CA ASP A 5 7.30 -10.83 -9.14
C ASP A 5 6.30 -9.68 -9.13
N TYR A 6 6.67 -8.61 -8.45
CA TYR A 6 5.88 -7.39 -8.50
C TYR A 6 6.30 -6.56 -9.72
N PRO A 7 5.39 -5.78 -10.31
CA PRO A 7 5.77 -4.83 -11.34
C PRO A 7 6.83 -3.89 -10.80
N ASN A 8 7.68 -3.33 -11.67
CA ASN A 8 8.60 -2.32 -11.18
C ASN A 8 7.79 -1.10 -10.71
N PRO A 9 8.38 -0.28 -9.82
CA PRO A 9 7.62 0.83 -9.20
C PRO A 9 6.98 1.79 -10.20
N LYS A 10 7.65 2.08 -11.30
CA LYS A 10 7.11 2.98 -12.30
C LYS A 10 5.89 2.38 -12.98
N ILE A 11 5.96 1.11 -13.33
CA ILE A 11 4.84 0.40 -13.98
C ILE A 11 3.69 0.26 -13.00
N GLU A 12 3.97 -0.07 -11.75
CA GLU A 12 2.91 -0.21 -10.75
C GLU A 12 2.19 1.12 -10.52
N ALA A 13 2.92 2.23 -10.48
CA ALA A 13 2.30 3.55 -10.38
C ALA A 13 1.40 3.85 -11.58
N GLU A 14 1.85 3.49 -12.80
CA GLU A 14 1.03 3.66 -13.99
C GLU A 14 -0.25 2.83 -13.93
N ILE A 15 -0.17 1.61 -13.39
CA ILE A 15 -1.36 0.78 -13.19
C ILE A 15 -2.36 1.49 -12.28
N LEU A 16 -1.89 2.07 -11.17
CA LEU A 16 -2.77 2.79 -10.24
C LEU A 16 -3.44 3.97 -10.93
N ILE A 17 -2.67 4.72 -11.71
CA ILE A 17 -3.20 5.89 -12.43
C ILE A 17 -4.25 5.46 -13.44
N ASN A 18 -3.96 4.42 -14.22
CA ASN A 18 -4.87 3.95 -15.26
C ASN A 18 -6.16 3.37 -14.69
N GLU A 19 -6.07 2.70 -13.54
CA GLU A 19 -7.24 2.05 -12.93
C GLU A 19 -8.13 3.02 -12.15
N THR A 20 -7.55 4.09 -11.60
CA THR A 20 -8.29 4.94 -10.65
C THR A 20 -8.36 6.40 -11.04
N GLY A 21 -7.47 6.86 -11.90
CA GLY A 21 -7.36 8.29 -12.21
C GLY A 21 -6.65 9.10 -11.14
N ILE A 22 -5.99 8.45 -10.18
CA ILE A 22 -5.29 9.13 -9.10
C ILE A 22 -4.13 9.97 -9.64
N GLN A 23 -3.75 11.03 -8.91
CA GLN A 23 -2.62 11.86 -9.29
C GLN A 23 -1.30 11.09 -9.22
N THR A 24 -0.38 11.46 -10.10
CA THR A 24 0.91 10.77 -10.22
C THR A 24 1.70 10.74 -8.91
N ASP A 25 1.77 11.85 -8.20
CA ASP A 25 2.52 11.93 -6.95
C ASP A 25 1.93 11.00 -5.87
N ILE A 26 0.61 10.90 -5.81
CA ILE A 26 -0.06 10.01 -4.87
C ILE A 26 0.19 8.55 -5.26
N ALA A 27 0.11 8.22 -6.55
CA ALA A 27 0.39 6.88 -7.03
C ALA A 27 1.81 6.46 -6.66
N GLN A 28 2.78 7.34 -6.85
CA GLN A 28 4.17 7.06 -6.49
C GLN A 28 4.36 6.83 -5.00
N LYS A 29 3.69 7.61 -4.16
CA LYS A 29 3.73 7.40 -2.71
C LYS A 29 3.14 6.06 -2.30
N LEU A 30 2.02 5.68 -2.87
CA LEU A 30 1.39 4.40 -2.57
C LEU A 30 2.30 3.24 -2.95
N VAL A 31 2.93 3.31 -4.12
CA VAL A 31 3.86 2.28 -4.56
C VAL A 31 5.08 2.21 -3.65
N THR A 32 5.60 3.35 -3.20
CA THR A 32 6.72 3.39 -2.27
C THR A 32 6.34 2.74 -0.94
N ILE A 33 5.16 3.03 -0.42
CA ILE A 33 4.65 2.38 0.79
C ILE A 33 4.55 0.88 0.60
N GLY A 34 3.96 0.44 -0.51
CA GLY A 34 3.84 -0.98 -0.82
C GLY A 34 5.19 -1.67 -0.87
N THR A 35 6.17 -1.06 -1.52
CA THR A 35 7.52 -1.62 -1.62
C THR A 35 8.17 -1.73 -0.24
N LYS A 36 8.02 -0.70 0.60
CA LYS A 36 8.55 -0.73 1.97
C LYS A 36 7.96 -1.89 2.77
N ILE A 37 6.65 -2.05 2.73
CA ILE A 37 5.98 -3.10 3.50
C ILE A 37 6.37 -4.48 2.97
N ARG A 38 6.48 -4.65 1.66
CA ARG A 38 6.91 -5.92 1.04
C ARG A 38 8.28 -6.35 1.54
N ASN A 39 9.14 -5.39 1.88
CA ASN A 39 10.48 -5.67 2.37
C ASN A 39 10.54 -5.95 3.88
N LEU A 40 9.42 -5.82 4.60
CA LEU A 40 9.36 -6.06 6.04
C LEU A 40 8.82 -7.46 6.36
N THR A 41 9.35 -8.47 5.68
CA THR A 41 8.87 -9.85 5.84
C THR A 41 9.08 -10.39 7.25
N GLU A 42 10.05 -9.87 7.99
CA GLU A 42 10.33 -10.29 9.36
C GLU A 42 9.26 -9.87 10.37
N LEU A 43 8.30 -9.04 9.97
CA LEU A 43 7.19 -8.67 10.85
C LEU A 43 6.14 -9.77 11.00
N GLY A 44 6.33 -10.89 10.30
CA GLY A 44 5.42 -12.03 10.42
C GLY A 44 4.06 -11.78 9.82
N LEU A 45 4.00 -11.02 8.73
CA LEU A 45 2.74 -10.72 8.06
C LEU A 45 2.16 -11.99 7.44
N THR A 46 0.87 -12.18 7.59
CA THR A 46 0.17 -13.31 6.97
C THR A 46 0.04 -13.12 5.48
N GLU A 47 0.02 -11.88 5.03
CA GLU A 47 -0.06 -11.55 3.61
C GLU A 47 0.90 -10.41 3.29
N THR A 48 1.12 -10.19 2.00
CA THR A 48 1.93 -9.08 1.51
C THR A 48 1.07 -8.11 0.72
N VAL A 49 1.62 -6.92 0.47
CA VAL A 49 0.89 -5.87 -0.25
C VAL A 49 0.86 -6.20 -1.74
N SER A 50 -0.30 -6.61 -2.23
CA SER A 50 -0.52 -6.81 -3.66
C SER A 50 -0.80 -5.47 -4.33
N THR A 51 -0.64 -5.45 -5.65
CA THR A 51 -1.03 -4.28 -6.44
C THR A 51 -2.51 -3.94 -6.22
N ARG A 52 -3.35 -4.96 -6.03
CA ARG A 52 -4.78 -4.77 -5.80
C ARG A 52 -5.06 -3.93 -4.55
N LEU A 53 -4.33 -4.16 -3.47
CA LEU A 53 -4.51 -3.37 -2.25
C LEU A 53 -4.16 -1.90 -2.49
N LEU A 54 -3.12 -1.65 -3.28
CA LEU A 54 -2.74 -0.29 -3.63
C LEU A 54 -3.80 0.37 -4.53
N ILE A 55 -4.39 -0.38 -5.45
CA ILE A 55 -5.49 0.11 -6.28
C ILE A 55 -6.68 0.48 -5.40
N ASP A 56 -7.02 -0.37 -4.42
CA ASP A 56 -8.12 -0.08 -3.51
C ASP A 56 -7.88 1.21 -2.73
N ALA A 57 -6.66 1.41 -2.22
CA ALA A 57 -6.31 2.64 -1.53
C ALA A 57 -6.45 3.85 -2.46
N ALA A 58 -5.96 3.72 -3.69
CA ALA A 58 -6.04 4.80 -4.67
C ALA A 58 -7.50 5.16 -5.00
N LYS A 59 -8.37 4.16 -5.13
CA LYS A 59 -9.79 4.39 -5.35
C LYS A 59 -10.43 5.18 -4.22
N LEU A 60 -10.13 4.81 -2.97
CA LEU A 60 -10.66 5.51 -1.82
C LEU A 60 -10.20 6.96 -1.77
N ILE A 61 -8.93 7.20 -2.05
CA ILE A 61 -8.38 8.56 -2.09
C ILE A 61 -9.04 9.37 -3.21
N HIS A 62 -9.18 8.78 -4.38
CA HIS A 62 -9.81 9.44 -5.52
C HIS A 62 -11.25 9.82 -5.22
N ASN A 63 -11.93 9.04 -4.39
CA ASN A 63 -13.31 9.29 -3.98
C ASN A 63 -13.43 10.22 -2.78
N GLY A 64 -12.33 10.78 -2.31
CA GLY A 64 -12.34 11.81 -1.28
C GLY A 64 -11.91 11.37 0.11
N LEU A 65 -11.56 10.11 0.32
CA LEU A 65 -11.10 9.66 1.62
C LEU A 65 -9.70 10.23 1.91
N PRO A 66 -9.43 10.66 3.16
CA PRO A 66 -8.08 11.12 3.51
C PRO A 66 -7.05 10.03 3.24
N LYS A 67 -5.87 10.42 2.74
CA LYS A 67 -4.81 9.49 2.32
C LYS A 67 -4.43 8.50 3.41
N ARG A 68 -4.21 8.99 4.63
CA ARG A 68 -3.81 8.13 5.75
C ARG A 68 -4.86 7.08 6.05
N LEU A 69 -6.11 7.51 6.12
CA LEU A 69 -7.22 6.61 6.41
C LEU A 69 -7.38 5.57 5.30
N ALA A 70 -7.28 5.99 4.04
CA ALA A 70 -7.38 5.08 2.90
C ALA A 70 -6.30 4.00 2.96
N VAL A 71 -5.06 4.37 3.26
CA VAL A 71 -3.96 3.41 3.38
C VAL A 71 -4.17 2.48 4.56
N HIS A 72 -4.62 3.00 5.70
CA HIS A 72 -4.87 2.17 6.88
C HIS A 72 -5.93 1.11 6.60
N VAL A 73 -7.02 1.50 5.96
CA VAL A 73 -8.15 0.59 5.70
C VAL A 73 -7.86 -0.38 4.57
N ALA A 74 -7.28 0.09 3.46
CA ALA A 74 -7.13 -0.72 2.27
C ALA A 74 -5.83 -1.52 2.23
N VAL A 75 -4.78 -1.03 2.87
CA VAL A 75 -3.45 -1.66 2.79
C VAL A 75 -3.08 -2.34 4.10
N VAL A 76 -3.16 -1.62 5.23
CA VAL A 76 -2.64 -2.14 6.51
C VAL A 76 -3.56 -3.20 7.10
N GLU A 77 -4.84 -2.91 7.24
CA GLU A 77 -5.77 -3.81 7.92
C GLU A 77 -5.91 -5.18 7.28
N PRO A 78 -5.90 -5.32 5.94
CA PRO A 78 -5.97 -6.65 5.33
C PRO A 78 -4.73 -7.52 5.56
N LEU A 79 -3.61 -6.94 5.99
CA LEU A 79 -2.34 -7.69 6.07
C LEU A 79 -2.19 -8.52 7.34
N THR A 80 -2.84 -8.15 8.42
CA THR A 80 -2.66 -8.84 9.69
C THR A 80 -3.78 -8.49 10.67
N ASP A 81 -4.02 -9.38 11.63
CA ASP A 81 -4.94 -9.15 12.75
C ASP A 81 -4.22 -8.73 14.03
N GLU A 82 -2.89 -8.75 14.01
CA GLU A 82 -2.11 -8.45 15.20
C GLU A 82 -2.03 -6.95 15.43
N GLN A 83 -2.55 -6.49 16.56
CA GLN A 83 -2.69 -5.05 16.83
C GLN A 83 -1.36 -4.32 16.88
N GLU A 84 -0.32 -4.93 17.44
CA GLU A 84 1.00 -4.30 17.49
C GLU A 84 1.58 -4.09 16.10
N THR A 85 1.43 -5.09 15.23
CA THR A 85 1.89 -5.01 13.84
C THR A 85 1.09 -3.97 13.08
N ILE A 86 -0.24 -3.93 13.26
CA ILE A 86 -1.10 -2.93 12.64
C ILE A 86 -0.62 -1.52 13.01
N GLN A 87 -0.37 -1.29 14.30
CA GLN A 87 0.07 0.04 14.75
C GLN A 87 1.44 0.40 14.18
N ALA A 88 2.37 -0.54 14.13
CA ALA A 88 3.69 -0.30 13.55
C ALA A 88 3.59 0.06 12.06
N LEU A 89 2.74 -0.65 11.31
CA LEU A 89 2.53 -0.36 9.90
C LEU A 89 1.85 0.99 9.68
N LYS A 90 0.87 1.33 10.52
CA LYS A 90 0.22 2.63 10.45
C LYS A 90 1.21 3.77 10.70
N ASP A 91 2.06 3.61 11.70
CA ASP A 91 3.10 4.60 12.01
C ASP A 91 4.06 4.77 10.83
N LEU A 92 4.47 3.66 10.21
CA LEU A 92 5.33 3.72 9.04
C LEU A 92 4.65 4.46 7.89
N CYS A 93 3.40 4.12 7.60
CA CYS A 93 2.65 4.77 6.52
C CYS A 93 2.48 6.26 6.77
N ASP A 94 2.19 6.64 8.01
CA ASP A 94 1.98 8.05 8.37
C ASP A 94 3.25 8.89 8.19
N LEU A 95 4.43 8.27 8.33
CA LEU A 95 5.69 8.96 8.06
C LEU A 95 5.89 9.22 6.56
N MET A 96 5.27 8.42 5.71
CA MET A 96 5.48 8.47 4.26
C MET A 96 4.41 9.28 3.54
N ILE A 97 3.33 9.59 4.20
CA ILE A 97 2.23 10.38 3.67
C ILE A 97 2.21 11.76 4.39
#